data_a7e6ab132835fdce16790dee72679f90
#
_entry.id   a7e6ab132835fdce16790dee72679f90
#
_cell.length_a   1.000
_cell.length_b   1.000
_cell.length_c   1.000
_cell.angle_alpha   90.00
_cell.angle_beta   90.00
_cell.angle_gamma   90.00
#
_symmetry.space_group_name_H-M   'P 1'
#
loop_
_entity.id
_entity.type
_entity.pdbx_description
1 polymer ?
#
loop_
_entity_poly.entity_id
_entity_poly.type
_entity_poly.pdbx_seq_one_letter_code
_entity_poly.pdbx_strand_id
1 'polypeptide(L)'
;MEVVAFVGSSGTGKSHRALVVAHENKIECIIDDGILIHDNKIVAGFSAKKESSRLKAVRRAIFQDEVQVKSVREQLDKIKPNKLMIIGTSDNMVKKITKALGLQEPDRYIRIEDVATPKEIEKAQHARLKEGKHIIPVPTMELKPHFRGYLIDPIKTMWRRRTLKKQDQDTLGQIGSEGFERSVV
;
A
#
# COMPACT_ATOMS: atom_id res chain seq x y z
N MET A 1 -1.18 7.85 19.65
CA MET A 1 -0.88 7.29 18.31
C MET A 1 -2.05 6.42 17.89
N GLU A 2 -2.72 6.75 16.79
CA GLU A 2 -3.80 5.92 16.20
C GLU A 2 -3.18 4.73 15.45
N VAL A 3 -3.64 3.52 15.72
CA VAL A 3 -3.20 2.30 15.03
C VAL A 3 -4.26 1.86 14.03
N VAL A 4 -3.90 1.81 12.76
CA VAL A 4 -4.76 1.40 11.66
C VAL A 4 -4.31 0.05 11.12
N ALA A 5 -5.17 -0.95 11.10
CA ALA A 5 -4.90 -2.23 10.48
C ALA A 5 -5.29 -2.22 8.99
N PHE A 6 -4.38 -2.63 8.10
CA PHE A 6 -4.69 -2.87 6.70
C PHE A 6 -4.62 -4.36 6.41
N VAL A 7 -5.78 -4.99 6.22
CA VAL A 7 -5.93 -6.45 6.24
C VAL A 7 -6.48 -6.99 4.92
N GLY A 8 -6.05 -8.17 4.56
CA GLY A 8 -6.53 -8.93 3.41
C GLY A 8 -5.68 -10.18 3.18
N SER A 9 -6.16 -11.15 2.46
CA SER A 9 -5.46 -12.41 2.22
C SER A 9 -4.11 -12.21 1.50
N SER A 10 -3.25 -13.21 1.56
CA SER A 10 -1.92 -13.14 0.95
C SER A 10 -2.01 -13.02 -0.57
N GLY A 11 -1.17 -12.15 -1.16
CA GLY A 11 -1.12 -11.96 -2.62
C GLY A 11 -2.17 -11.02 -3.21
N THR A 12 -3.01 -10.38 -2.40
CA THR A 12 -4.07 -9.46 -2.87
C THR A 12 -3.60 -8.05 -3.23
N GLY A 13 -2.30 -7.78 -3.17
CA GLY A 13 -1.73 -6.47 -3.54
C GLY A 13 -1.69 -5.44 -2.43
N LYS A 14 -1.88 -5.82 -1.15
CA LYS A 14 -1.85 -4.89 0.00
C LYS A 14 -0.62 -3.99 0.04
N SER A 15 0.58 -4.58 0.03
CA SER A 15 1.83 -3.80 0.09
C SER A 15 1.95 -2.81 -1.08
N HIS A 16 1.43 -3.16 -2.25
CA HIS A 16 1.41 -2.26 -3.41
C HIS A 16 0.48 -1.06 -3.20
N ARG A 17 -0.67 -1.25 -2.52
CA ARG A 17 -1.65 -0.19 -2.24
C ARG A 17 -1.37 0.58 -0.95
N ALA A 18 -0.49 0.05 -0.11
CA ALA A 18 -0.24 0.58 1.23
C ALA A 18 0.11 2.08 1.24
N LEU A 19 0.91 2.54 0.28
CA LEU A 19 1.29 3.96 0.21
C LEU A 19 0.12 4.87 -0.15
N VAL A 20 -0.75 4.42 -1.07
CA VAL A 20 -1.95 5.17 -1.45
C VAL A 20 -2.89 5.27 -0.26
N VAL A 21 -3.16 4.11 0.39
CA VAL A 21 -4.00 4.05 1.59
C VAL A 21 -3.42 4.89 2.72
N ALA A 22 -2.11 4.86 2.93
CA ALA A 22 -1.44 5.67 3.94
C ALA A 22 -1.58 7.16 3.66
N HIS A 23 -1.37 7.58 2.42
CA HIS A 23 -1.51 8.98 2.02
C HIS A 23 -2.94 9.49 2.21
N GLU A 24 -3.95 8.74 1.75
CA GLU A 24 -5.37 9.10 1.88
C GLU A 24 -5.83 9.20 3.34
N ASN A 25 -5.23 8.41 4.23
CA ASN A 25 -5.55 8.37 5.66
C ASN A 25 -4.59 9.18 6.54
N LYS A 26 -3.64 9.92 5.95
CA LYS A 26 -2.62 10.73 6.65
C LYS A 26 -1.81 9.90 7.64
N ILE A 27 -1.40 8.71 7.22
CA ILE A 27 -0.59 7.77 8.01
C ILE A 27 0.89 8.06 7.74
N GLU A 28 1.67 8.22 8.79
CA GLU A 28 3.08 8.62 8.74
C GLU A 28 4.02 7.42 8.71
N CYS A 29 3.64 6.33 9.38
CA CYS A 29 4.46 5.13 9.50
C CYS A 29 3.69 3.88 9.06
N ILE A 30 4.39 2.93 8.45
CA ILE A 30 3.84 1.65 8.01
C ILE A 30 4.69 0.51 8.55
N ILE A 31 4.04 -0.51 9.12
CA ILE A 31 4.66 -1.81 9.42
C ILE A 31 4.18 -2.81 8.37
N ASP A 32 5.12 -3.40 7.62
CA ASP A 32 4.87 -4.45 6.63
C ASP A 32 5.97 -5.53 6.69
N ASP A 33 5.58 -6.80 6.79
CA ASP A 33 6.47 -7.96 6.75
C ASP A 33 7.74 -7.82 7.62
N GLY A 34 7.60 -7.27 8.83
CA GLY A 34 8.67 -7.16 9.83
C GLY A 34 9.53 -5.91 9.75
N ILE A 35 9.22 -4.96 8.87
CA ILE A 35 9.92 -3.69 8.73
C ILE A 35 9.04 -2.50 9.11
N LEU A 36 9.67 -1.44 9.62
CA LEU A 36 9.05 -0.14 9.84
C LEU A 36 9.49 0.81 8.74
N ILE A 37 8.52 1.44 8.09
CA ILE A 37 8.70 2.38 7.00
C ILE A 37 8.20 3.75 7.44
N HIS A 38 9.03 4.77 7.25
CA HIS A 38 8.72 6.18 7.47
C HIS A 38 9.31 7.01 6.33
N ASP A 39 8.59 7.98 5.80
CA ASP A 39 9.02 8.80 4.65
C ASP A 39 9.53 7.97 3.46
N ASN A 40 8.84 6.87 3.14
CA ASN A 40 9.20 5.94 2.07
C ASN A 40 10.58 5.28 2.24
N LYS A 41 11.10 5.22 3.46
CA LYS A 41 12.37 4.56 3.79
C LYS A 41 12.15 3.52 4.89
N ILE A 42 12.87 2.41 4.80
CA ILE A 42 12.95 1.46 5.91
C ILE A 42 13.82 2.10 6.98
N VAL A 43 13.25 2.32 8.16
CA VAL A 43 13.93 2.95 9.29
C VAL A 43 14.28 1.97 10.39
N ALA A 44 13.62 0.81 10.47
CA ALA A 44 13.91 -0.26 11.42
C ALA A 44 13.34 -1.61 10.98
N GLY A 45 13.75 -2.67 11.68
CA GLY A 45 13.28 -4.03 11.46
C GLY A 45 14.05 -4.78 10.38
N PHE A 46 13.65 -6.03 10.18
CA PHE A 46 14.25 -6.94 9.19
C PHE A 46 13.14 -7.55 8.34
N SER A 47 13.31 -7.50 7.02
CA SER A 47 12.30 -7.99 6.09
C SER A 47 12.14 -9.52 6.18
N ALA A 48 10.91 -9.96 6.44
CA ALA A 48 10.54 -11.38 6.39
C ALA A 48 10.76 -11.99 5.00
N LYS A 49 10.77 -11.17 3.96
CA LYS A 49 10.98 -11.58 2.57
C LYS A 49 12.40 -12.04 2.27
N LYS A 50 13.38 -11.66 3.08
CA LYS A 50 14.78 -12.07 2.95
C LYS A 50 15.09 -13.37 3.67
N GLU A 51 14.13 -13.93 4.40
CA GLU A 51 14.33 -15.16 5.14
C GLU A 51 14.34 -16.39 4.23
N SER A 52 15.27 -17.30 4.49
CA SER A 52 15.48 -18.52 3.70
C SER A 52 14.41 -19.59 3.92
N SER A 53 13.66 -19.52 5.02
CA SER A 53 12.60 -20.48 5.32
C SER A 53 11.28 -19.78 5.65
N ARG A 54 10.18 -20.44 5.27
CA ARG A 54 8.82 -19.94 5.55
C ARG A 54 8.56 -19.73 7.04
N LEU A 55 9.08 -20.61 7.90
CA LEU A 55 8.90 -20.49 9.34
C LEU A 55 9.62 -19.26 9.89
N LYS A 56 10.86 -19.01 9.47
CA LYS A 56 11.63 -17.83 9.84
C LYS A 56 10.93 -16.56 9.32
N ALA A 57 10.45 -16.58 8.09
CA ALA A 57 9.69 -15.45 7.51
C ALA A 57 8.45 -15.12 8.35
N VAL A 58 7.65 -16.11 8.74
CA VAL A 58 6.47 -15.89 9.60
C VAL A 58 6.87 -15.30 10.97
N ARG A 59 7.89 -15.88 11.62
CA ARG A 59 8.39 -15.37 12.91
C ARG A 59 8.83 -13.91 12.81
N ARG A 60 9.53 -13.57 11.73
CA ARG A 60 9.98 -12.21 11.45
C ARG A 60 8.81 -11.26 11.23
N ALA A 61 7.84 -11.67 10.41
CA ALA A 61 6.66 -10.87 10.09
C ALA A 61 5.79 -10.53 11.30
N ILE A 62 5.75 -11.41 12.33
CA ILE A 62 4.97 -11.20 13.56
C ILE A 62 5.82 -10.73 14.75
N PHE A 63 7.05 -10.29 14.51
CA PHE A 63 7.93 -9.71 15.54
C PHE A 63 8.23 -10.64 16.72
N GLN A 64 8.59 -11.90 16.45
CA GLN A 64 9.03 -12.85 17.48
C GLN A 64 10.51 -12.70 17.87
N ASP A 65 11.25 -11.84 17.19
CA ASP A 65 12.67 -11.57 17.46
C ASP A 65 12.80 -10.29 18.32
N GLU A 66 13.39 -10.44 19.50
CA GLU A 66 13.51 -9.34 20.46
C GLU A 66 14.38 -8.19 19.94
N VAL A 67 15.44 -8.47 19.19
CA VAL A 67 16.31 -7.45 18.60
C VAL A 67 15.53 -6.60 17.60
N GLN A 68 14.71 -7.25 16.79
CA GLN A 68 13.82 -6.58 15.84
C GLN A 68 12.78 -5.73 16.56
N VAL A 69 12.12 -6.28 17.57
CA VAL A 69 11.14 -5.56 18.40
C VAL A 69 11.74 -4.31 19.01
N LYS A 70 12.93 -4.45 19.65
CA LYS A 70 13.64 -3.33 20.26
C LYS A 70 13.94 -2.24 19.23
N SER A 71 14.52 -2.62 18.08
CA SER A 71 14.85 -1.68 17.00
C SER A 71 13.64 -0.89 16.51
N VAL A 72 12.49 -1.56 16.32
CA VAL A 72 11.27 -0.91 15.84
C VAL A 72 10.66 0.00 16.91
N ARG A 73 10.62 -0.42 18.18
CA ARG A 73 10.14 0.40 19.29
C ARG A 73 10.96 1.69 19.46
N GLU A 74 12.29 1.58 19.46
CA GLU A 74 13.18 2.73 19.56
C GLU A 74 12.95 3.76 18.45
N GLN A 75 12.66 3.31 17.23
CA GLN A 75 12.35 4.22 16.14
C GLN A 75 10.95 4.83 16.25
N LEU A 76 9.95 4.05 16.65
CA LEU A 76 8.61 4.60 16.94
C LEU A 76 8.64 5.65 18.04
N ASP A 77 9.43 5.44 19.10
CA ASP A 77 9.61 6.39 20.20
C ASP A 77 10.33 7.68 19.77
N LYS A 78 11.23 7.59 18.77
CA LYS A 78 11.90 8.76 18.18
C LYS A 78 10.99 9.53 17.24
N ILE A 79 10.28 8.83 16.37
CA ILE A 79 9.42 9.44 15.33
C ILE A 79 8.15 9.99 15.96
N LYS A 80 7.57 9.28 16.94
CA LYS A 80 6.30 9.61 17.61
C LYS A 80 5.17 9.90 16.60
N PRO A 81 4.88 8.98 15.66
CA PRO A 81 3.88 9.24 14.65
C PRO A 81 2.50 9.41 15.27
N ASN A 82 1.67 10.28 14.70
CA ASN A 82 0.26 10.38 15.09
C ASN A 82 -0.52 9.15 14.66
N LYS A 83 -0.18 8.61 13.46
CA LYS A 83 -0.85 7.44 12.88
C LYS A 83 0.15 6.41 12.37
N LEU A 84 -0.10 5.15 12.73
CA LEU A 84 0.67 3.98 12.31
C LEU A 84 -0.25 3.00 11.59
N MET A 85 0.13 2.55 10.40
CA MET A 85 -0.54 1.44 9.71
C MET A 85 0.22 0.13 9.93
N ILE A 86 -0.51 -0.94 10.24
CA ILE A 86 0.03 -2.30 10.32
C ILE A 86 -0.65 -3.15 9.23
N ILE A 87 0.17 -3.69 8.32
CA ILE A 87 -0.30 -4.56 7.26
C ILE A 87 -0.26 -6.01 7.73
N GLY A 88 -1.38 -6.71 7.57
CA GLY A 88 -1.50 -8.12 7.96
C GLY A 88 -2.32 -8.94 6.98
N THR A 89 -2.16 -10.26 7.05
CA THR A 89 -2.98 -11.20 6.27
C THR A 89 -4.30 -11.54 6.97
N SER A 90 -4.40 -11.22 8.26
CA SER A 90 -5.60 -11.43 9.09
C SER A 90 -5.55 -10.52 10.31
N ASP A 91 -6.69 -10.31 10.95
CA ASP A 91 -6.83 -9.55 12.20
C ASP A 91 -5.94 -10.15 13.30
N ASN A 92 -5.91 -11.48 13.38
CA ASN A 92 -5.09 -12.19 14.37
C ASN A 92 -3.58 -11.93 14.17
N MET A 93 -3.12 -11.81 12.93
CA MET A 93 -1.74 -11.43 12.64
C MET A 93 -1.45 -10.01 13.15
N VAL A 94 -2.33 -9.07 12.88
CA VAL A 94 -2.17 -7.67 13.33
C VAL A 94 -2.16 -7.60 14.85
N LYS A 95 -3.07 -8.29 15.54
CA LYS A 95 -3.10 -8.37 17.01
C LYS A 95 -1.81 -8.97 17.60
N LYS A 96 -1.21 -9.97 16.95
CA LYS A 96 0.09 -10.51 17.37
C LYS A 96 1.20 -9.48 17.22
N ILE A 97 1.21 -8.69 16.14
CA ILE A 97 2.18 -7.63 15.90
C ILE A 97 2.04 -6.51 16.94
N THR A 98 0.82 -6.03 17.17
CA THR A 98 0.58 -4.97 18.18
C THR A 98 1.01 -5.43 19.56
N LYS A 99 0.66 -6.66 19.96
CA LYS A 99 1.08 -7.24 21.23
C LYS A 99 2.61 -7.35 21.35
N ALA A 100 3.29 -7.85 20.32
CA ALA A 100 4.75 -7.98 20.30
C ALA A 100 5.45 -6.64 20.42
N LEU A 101 4.93 -5.61 19.77
CA LEU A 101 5.47 -4.25 19.82
C LEU A 101 5.00 -3.44 21.03
N GLY A 102 4.15 -3.99 21.92
CA GLY A 102 3.59 -3.27 23.07
C GLY A 102 2.70 -2.09 22.66
N LEU A 103 2.05 -2.18 21.52
CA LEU A 103 1.10 -1.20 21.02
C LEU A 103 -0.32 -1.57 21.46
N GLN A 104 -1.22 -0.58 21.44
CA GLN A 104 -2.65 -0.84 21.61
C GLN A 104 -3.21 -1.64 20.42
N GLU A 105 -4.36 -2.27 20.60
CA GLU A 105 -5.10 -2.90 19.51
C GLU A 105 -5.47 -1.84 18.46
N PRO A 106 -5.66 -2.25 17.18
CA PRO A 106 -6.03 -1.30 16.14
C PRO A 106 -7.33 -0.56 16.45
N ASP A 107 -7.30 0.76 16.30
CA ASP A 107 -8.48 1.62 16.43
C ASP A 107 -9.42 1.44 15.24
N ARG A 108 -8.85 1.08 14.07
CA ARG A 108 -9.60 0.92 12.82
C ARG A 108 -9.01 -0.17 11.94
N TYR A 109 -9.88 -0.85 11.21
CA TYR A 109 -9.53 -1.84 10.18
C TYR A 109 -9.95 -1.34 8.81
N ILE A 110 -9.02 -1.38 7.85
CA ILE A 110 -9.26 -1.19 6.42
C ILE A 110 -9.07 -2.55 5.76
N ARG A 111 -10.03 -3.00 4.98
CA ARG A 111 -9.92 -4.25 4.23
C ARG A 111 -9.41 -3.97 2.81
N ILE A 112 -8.68 -4.91 2.24
CA ILE A 112 -8.22 -4.77 0.85
C ILE A 112 -9.41 -4.65 -0.12
N GLU A 113 -10.51 -5.28 0.21
CA GLU A 113 -11.76 -5.27 -0.54
C GLU A 113 -12.44 -3.88 -0.55
N ASP A 114 -12.15 -3.04 0.45
CA ASP A 114 -12.67 -1.66 0.54
C ASP A 114 -11.93 -0.71 -0.41
N VAL A 115 -10.69 -1.06 -0.81
CA VAL A 115 -9.78 -0.18 -1.56
C VAL A 115 -9.34 -0.76 -2.91
N ALA A 116 -9.73 -2.00 -3.22
CA ALA A 116 -9.41 -2.69 -4.46
C ALA A 116 -10.64 -3.41 -5.02
N THR A 117 -10.81 -3.35 -6.33
CA THR A 117 -11.87 -4.11 -6.99
C THR A 117 -11.55 -5.61 -7.00
N PRO A 118 -12.57 -6.50 -7.06
CA PRO A 118 -12.34 -7.95 -7.17
C PRO A 118 -11.41 -8.33 -8.32
N LYS A 119 -11.53 -7.66 -9.48
CA LYS A 119 -10.66 -7.89 -10.65
C LYS A 119 -9.20 -7.55 -10.39
N GLU A 120 -8.93 -6.50 -9.63
CA GLU A 120 -7.56 -6.11 -9.27
C GLU A 120 -6.95 -7.09 -8.27
N ILE A 121 -7.74 -7.57 -7.31
CA ILE A 121 -7.33 -8.59 -6.35
C ILE A 121 -7.01 -9.89 -7.06
N GLU A 122 -7.89 -10.34 -7.95
CA GLU A 122 -7.69 -11.55 -8.76
C GLU A 122 -6.42 -11.43 -9.63
N LYS A 123 -6.24 -10.30 -10.32
CA LYS A 123 -5.03 -10.03 -11.11
C LYS A 123 -3.76 -10.11 -10.27
N ALA A 124 -3.77 -9.55 -9.07
CA ALA A 124 -2.63 -9.62 -8.15
C ALA A 124 -2.34 -11.06 -7.70
N GLN A 125 -3.38 -11.83 -7.40
CA GLN A 125 -3.26 -13.26 -7.03
C GLN A 125 -2.73 -14.10 -8.20
N HIS A 126 -3.24 -13.89 -9.42
CA HIS A 126 -2.77 -14.59 -10.62
C HIS A 126 -1.33 -14.26 -10.97
N ALA A 127 -0.92 -13.00 -10.86
CA ALA A 127 0.48 -12.62 -11.07
C ALA A 127 1.41 -13.39 -10.13
N ARG A 128 1.04 -13.51 -8.85
CA ARG A 128 1.81 -14.27 -7.85
C ARG A 128 1.88 -15.78 -8.14
N LEU A 129 0.79 -16.37 -8.66
CA LEU A 129 0.74 -17.81 -8.99
C LEU A 129 1.55 -18.13 -10.24
N LYS A 130 1.49 -17.29 -11.29
CA LYS A 130 2.23 -17.48 -12.55
C LYS A 130 3.73 -17.34 -12.39
N GLU A 131 4.17 -16.48 -11.52
CA GLU A 131 5.59 -16.25 -11.29
C GLU A 131 6.27 -17.40 -10.50
N GLY A 132 5.52 -18.43 -10.02
CA GLY A 132 5.96 -19.76 -9.51
C GLY A 132 7.18 -19.79 -8.60
N LYS A 133 7.89 -18.71 -8.50
CA LYS A 133 8.92 -18.39 -7.54
C LYS A 133 8.25 -17.61 -6.43
N HIS A 134 8.72 -17.75 -5.22
CA HIS A 134 8.57 -16.77 -4.15
C HIS A 134 9.19 -15.42 -4.58
N ILE A 135 8.80 -14.91 -5.71
CA ILE A 135 8.95 -13.50 -6.01
C ILE A 135 7.85 -12.86 -5.18
N ILE A 136 8.20 -12.64 -3.96
CA ILE A 136 7.60 -11.60 -3.18
C ILE A 136 7.79 -10.38 -4.07
N PRO A 137 6.74 -9.77 -4.66
CA PRO A 137 6.93 -8.49 -5.30
C PRO A 137 7.62 -7.66 -4.23
N VAL A 138 8.89 -7.35 -4.48
CA VAL A 138 9.60 -6.39 -3.63
C VAL A 138 8.67 -5.20 -3.65
N PRO A 139 8.09 -4.77 -2.51
CA PRO A 139 7.32 -3.56 -2.53
C PRO A 139 8.21 -2.53 -3.19
N THR A 140 7.67 -1.75 -4.07
CA THR A 140 8.38 -0.60 -4.67
C THR A 140 9.07 0.25 -3.60
N MET A 141 8.71 0.06 -2.35
CA MET A 141 9.28 0.62 -1.14
C MET A 141 10.67 0.09 -0.76
N GLU A 142 11.07 -1.12 -1.20
CA GLU A 142 12.44 -1.64 -0.96
C GLU A 142 13.42 -1.21 -2.06
N LEU A 143 12.93 -0.63 -3.15
CA LEU A 143 13.73 -0.29 -4.30
C LEU A 143 14.09 1.20 -4.31
N LYS A 144 15.28 1.50 -3.78
CA LYS A 144 16.11 2.68 -4.03
C LYS A 144 15.84 3.97 -3.24
N PRO A 145 16.92 4.66 -2.81
CA PRO A 145 16.85 5.97 -2.13
C PRO A 145 16.38 7.13 -3.04
N HIS A 146 15.92 6.87 -4.26
CA HIS A 146 15.55 7.90 -5.25
C HIS A 146 14.06 7.93 -5.62
N PHE A 147 13.19 7.43 -4.75
CA PHE A 147 11.77 7.23 -5.09
C PHE A 147 10.89 8.50 -5.06
N ARG A 148 11.46 9.69 -4.90
CA ARG A 148 10.69 10.96 -4.92
C ARG A 148 9.97 11.25 -6.24
N GLY A 149 10.36 10.63 -7.36
CA GLY A 149 9.84 10.93 -8.69
C GLY A 149 8.70 10.03 -9.18
N TYR A 150 8.67 8.76 -8.77
CA TYR A 150 7.82 7.74 -9.40
C TYR A 150 6.43 7.55 -8.78
N LEU A 151 6.19 8.00 -7.55
CA LEU A 151 4.87 7.91 -6.91
C LEU A 151 3.91 9.04 -7.28
N ILE A 152 4.44 10.14 -7.80
CA ILE A 152 3.62 11.29 -8.22
C ILE A 152 3.03 11.05 -9.62
N ASP A 153 3.72 10.31 -10.49
CA ASP A 153 3.30 10.10 -11.87
C ASP A 153 2.06 9.20 -12.07
N PRO A 154 1.85 8.08 -11.36
CA PRO A 154 0.63 7.31 -11.53
C PRO A 154 -0.63 8.06 -11.09
N ILE A 155 -0.52 8.89 -10.06
CA ILE A 155 -1.65 9.69 -9.57
C ILE A 155 -1.92 10.86 -10.52
N LYS A 156 -0.88 11.55 -11.00
CA LYS A 156 -1.00 12.63 -11.99
C LYS A 156 -1.50 12.11 -13.35
N THR A 157 -1.04 10.95 -13.82
CA THR A 157 -1.52 10.34 -15.07
C THR A 157 -2.97 9.86 -14.97
N MET A 158 -3.40 9.38 -13.82
CA MET A 158 -4.79 8.97 -13.63
C MET A 158 -5.75 10.18 -13.56
N TRP A 159 -5.32 11.29 -12.96
CA TRP A 159 -6.07 12.55 -12.97
C TRP A 159 -6.07 13.22 -14.34
N ARG A 160 -4.94 13.21 -15.05
CA ARG A 160 -4.81 13.75 -16.41
C ARG A 160 -5.69 13.01 -17.41
N ARG A 161 -5.85 11.67 -17.27
CA ARG A 161 -6.79 10.89 -18.11
C ARG A 161 -8.25 11.20 -17.82
N ARG A 162 -8.62 11.59 -16.61
CA ARG A 162 -9.98 12.01 -16.27
C ARG A 162 -10.30 13.41 -16.81
N THR A 163 -9.36 14.34 -16.78
CA THR A 163 -9.53 15.69 -17.34
C THR A 163 -9.55 15.67 -18.87
N LEU A 164 -8.73 14.88 -19.54
CA LEU A 164 -8.73 14.74 -21.00
C LEU A 164 -10.04 14.12 -21.52
N LYS A 165 -10.59 13.09 -20.86
CA LYS A 165 -11.89 12.54 -21.25
C LYS A 165 -13.06 13.53 -21.10
N LYS A 166 -12.96 14.48 -20.17
CA LYS A 166 -13.99 15.51 -20.00
C LYS A 166 -13.89 16.59 -21.08
N GLN A 167 -12.67 16.93 -21.50
CA GLN A 167 -12.43 17.90 -22.56
C GLN A 167 -12.84 17.39 -23.95
N ASP A 168 -12.63 16.10 -24.24
CA ASP A 168 -13.06 15.47 -25.51
C ASP A 168 -14.59 15.35 -25.64
N GLN A 169 -15.32 15.25 -24.52
CA GLN A 169 -16.79 15.26 -24.55
C GLN A 169 -17.36 16.67 -24.77
N ASP A 170 -16.71 17.70 -24.24
CA ASP A 170 -17.15 19.09 -24.41
C ASP A 170 -16.84 19.60 -25.83
N THR A 171 -15.78 19.12 -26.48
CA THR A 171 -15.42 19.51 -27.85
C THR A 171 -16.30 18.83 -28.92
N LEU A 172 -16.75 17.59 -28.65
CA LEU A 172 -17.68 16.88 -29.54
C LEU A 172 -19.10 17.42 -29.47
N GLY A 173 -19.47 18.08 -28.36
CA GLY A 173 -20.77 18.74 -28.21
C GLY A 173 -20.87 20.09 -28.94
N GLN A 174 -19.76 20.76 -29.21
CA GLN A 174 -19.75 22.05 -29.93
C GLN A 174 -19.68 21.92 -31.46
N ILE A 175 -19.16 20.81 -31.99
CA ILE A 175 -19.09 20.59 -33.45
C ILE A 175 -20.43 20.13 -34.05
N GLY A 176 -21.37 19.65 -33.21
CA GLY A 176 -22.70 19.20 -33.65
C GLY A 176 -23.75 20.29 -33.85
N SER A 177 -23.49 21.55 -33.47
CA SER A 177 -24.49 22.64 -33.53
C SER A 177 -24.27 23.66 -34.65
N GLU A 178 -23.17 23.62 -35.39
CA GLU A 178 -22.90 24.63 -36.46
C GLU A 178 -22.99 24.10 -37.91
N GLY A 179 -23.52 22.92 -38.11
CA GLY A 179 -23.54 22.22 -39.42
C GLY A 179 -24.88 22.15 -40.14
N PHE A 180 -25.91 22.95 -39.81
CA PHE A 180 -27.21 22.85 -40.51
C PHE A 180 -27.89 24.18 -40.76
N GLU A 181 -27.22 25.10 -41.45
CA GLU A 181 -27.87 26.20 -42.13
C GLU A 181 -26.98 26.71 -43.28
N ARG A 182 -27.20 26.16 -44.50
CA ARG A 182 -27.04 26.81 -45.79
C ARG A 182 -27.15 25.77 -46.92
N SER A 183 -28.33 25.67 -47.50
CA SER A 183 -28.56 25.58 -48.94
C SER A 183 -30.02 25.29 -49.22
N VAL A 184 -30.83 26.33 -49.39
CA VAL A 184 -31.97 26.36 -50.31
C VAL A 184 -32.05 27.78 -50.88
N VAL A 185 -31.57 27.95 -52.06
CA VAL A 185 -32.15 28.75 -53.15
C VAL A 185 -31.57 28.19 -54.43
#